data_8b5e48fe6d90fb65e6b8a21d1af71441
#
_entry.id   8b5e48fe6d90fb65e6b8a21d1af71441
#
_cell.length_a   1.000
_cell.length_b   1.000
_cell.length_c   1.000
_cell.angle_alpha   90.00
_cell.angle_beta   90.00
_cell.angle_gamma   90.00
#
_symmetry.space_group_name_H-M   'P 1'
#
loop_
_entity.id
_entity.type
_entity.pdbx_description
1 polymer ?
#
loop_
_entity_poly.entity_id
_entity_poly.type
_entity_poly.pdbx_seq_one_letter_code
_entity_poly.pdbx_strand_id
1 'polypeptide(L)'
;TVSRARADFGLRTFGADGGRLTLNGRVFLLRGEANCCVFPETGHPPMTTGAWREVLGRYRAYGVNCLRFHSWCPPEAAFAAADELGMLLQPELSDWNCTNALETPHSAAYYEAELRQILFCYANHPSFVMLTLGNELCTGEEGHRRMAELVRLARQLDPTRRYAGSSNGQYGEQGYDGVSDFYTAAAYGDRMLRATSSPMIGHLNRCRPGTRQNYREAAAQTGGVPVFGFEVGQYESWPDFDQIDRFRGITIPENLRAIRRRAEQTGAAAYWQAGVQASGELALRCYREEVEAELRTPGMSGLSLLGLQDFPGQGTALVGMMDAHLTPKPADFARPERFAAFFAPVVLLACFDRYTYEAGEWFTADLRVANYGRQTLAGPLCWRIAEGRTILGQGTLDAPAGW
;
A
#
# COMPACT_ATOMS: atom_id res chain seq x y z
N THR A 1 -46.52 13.09 16.83
CA THR A 1 -45.58 12.12 16.22
C THR A 1 -44.22 12.36 16.80
N VAL A 2 -43.61 11.40 17.45
CA VAL A 2 -42.22 11.48 17.94
C VAL A 2 -41.33 10.78 16.90
N SER A 3 -40.40 11.54 16.28
CA SER A 3 -39.37 10.99 15.43
C SER A 3 -38.10 10.72 16.25
N ARG A 4 -37.38 9.63 15.96
CA ARG A 4 -36.08 9.34 16.54
C ARG A 4 -35.07 9.21 15.40
N ALA A 5 -33.90 9.81 15.57
CA ALA A 5 -32.77 9.62 14.70
C ALA A 5 -31.57 9.08 15.51
N ARG A 6 -30.75 8.29 14.88
CA ARG A 6 -29.48 7.80 15.44
C ARG A 6 -28.36 8.17 14.50
N ALA A 7 -27.24 8.62 15.04
CA ALA A 7 -26.01 8.82 14.31
C ALA A 7 -24.87 8.18 15.11
N ASP A 8 -24.09 7.36 14.45
CA ASP A 8 -22.84 6.82 15.00
C ASP A 8 -21.68 7.73 14.57
N PHE A 9 -20.74 7.98 15.45
CA PHE A 9 -19.57 8.79 15.17
C PHE A 9 -18.38 8.33 16.04
N GLY A 10 -17.17 8.72 15.66
CA GLY A 10 -15.96 8.45 16.44
C GLY A 10 -15.08 9.68 16.56
N LEU A 11 -14.24 9.70 17.59
CA LEU A 11 -13.28 10.77 17.85
C LEU A 11 -11.86 10.28 17.56
N ARG A 12 -11.15 11.02 16.73
CA ARG A 12 -9.73 10.82 16.46
C ARG A 12 -9.07 12.14 16.08
N THR A 13 -7.77 12.22 16.23
CA THR A 13 -6.94 13.24 15.59
C THR A 13 -6.03 12.56 14.57
N PHE A 14 -6.13 12.99 13.30
CA PHE A 14 -5.24 12.55 12.24
C PHE A 14 -4.51 13.76 11.70
N GLY A 15 -3.18 13.74 11.74
CA GLY A 15 -2.39 14.92 11.46
C GLY A 15 -0.99 14.60 10.98
N ALA A 16 -0.13 15.61 11.09
CA ALA A 16 1.29 15.49 10.79
C ALA A 16 2.13 16.20 11.86
N ASP A 17 3.30 15.65 12.14
CA ASP A 17 4.36 16.26 12.94
C ASP A 17 5.63 16.29 12.06
N GLY A 18 5.93 17.46 11.51
CA GLY A 18 6.89 17.57 10.41
C GLY A 18 6.50 16.66 9.24
N GLY A 19 7.45 15.92 8.71
CA GLY A 19 7.25 14.98 7.59
C GLY A 19 6.60 13.63 7.97
N ARG A 20 6.02 13.48 9.17
CA ARG A 20 5.47 12.21 9.64
C ARG A 20 3.99 12.30 9.94
N LEU A 21 3.22 11.34 9.45
CA LEU A 21 1.80 11.20 9.82
C LEU A 21 1.65 10.89 11.30
N THR A 22 0.58 11.40 11.91
CA THR A 22 0.24 11.13 13.31
C THR A 22 -1.22 10.69 13.44
N LEU A 23 -1.45 9.75 14.36
CA LEU A 23 -2.77 9.31 14.78
C LEU A 23 -2.88 9.42 16.30
N ASN A 24 -3.83 10.22 16.79
CA ASN A 24 -4.05 10.47 18.22
C ASN A 24 -2.75 10.92 18.94
N GLY A 25 -2.03 11.87 18.31
CA GLY A 25 -0.80 12.44 18.84
C GLY A 25 0.45 11.56 18.79
N ARG A 26 0.38 10.39 18.16
CA ARG A 26 1.51 9.46 18.00
C ARG A 26 1.89 9.33 16.54
N VAL A 27 3.19 9.19 16.27
CA VAL A 27 3.67 8.90 14.91
C VAL A 27 3.01 7.62 14.40
N PHE A 28 2.49 7.70 13.20
CA PHE A 28 1.76 6.63 12.54
C PHE A 28 2.50 6.23 11.25
N LEU A 29 2.81 4.94 11.12
CA LEU A 29 3.32 4.39 9.86
C LEU A 29 2.16 3.80 9.06
N LEU A 30 1.92 4.35 7.90
CA LEU A 30 0.94 3.86 6.94
C LEU A 30 1.44 2.55 6.34
N ARG A 31 0.71 1.48 6.58
CA ARG A 31 0.84 0.18 5.92
C ARG A 31 -0.38 -0.01 5.05
N GLY A 32 -0.34 0.67 3.90
CA GLY A 32 -1.47 0.77 2.98
C GLY A 32 -1.51 -0.33 1.94
N GLU A 33 -2.67 -0.50 1.35
CA GLU A 33 -2.91 -1.31 0.16
C GLU A 33 -3.91 -0.61 -0.74
N ALA A 34 -3.77 -0.77 -2.05
CA ALA A 34 -4.72 -0.26 -3.04
C ALA A 34 -5.82 -1.30 -3.34
N ASN A 35 -7.07 -0.89 -3.21
CA ASN A 35 -8.23 -1.66 -3.66
C ASN A 35 -8.72 -1.11 -5.00
N CYS A 36 -8.58 -1.92 -6.06
CA CYS A 36 -8.97 -1.57 -7.44
C CYS A 36 -10.38 -2.03 -7.80
N CYS A 37 -11.28 -2.17 -6.84
CA CYS A 37 -12.68 -2.58 -7.04
C CYS A 37 -12.83 -3.95 -7.72
N VAL A 38 -11.94 -4.89 -7.41
CA VAL A 38 -11.96 -6.23 -8.01
C VAL A 38 -12.89 -7.15 -7.21
N PHE A 39 -14.07 -7.41 -7.76
CA PHE A 39 -15.10 -8.29 -7.20
C PHE A 39 -15.63 -9.21 -8.32
N PRO A 40 -14.93 -10.32 -8.64
CA PRO A 40 -15.17 -11.10 -9.85
C PRO A 40 -16.58 -11.72 -9.94
N GLU A 41 -17.18 -12.04 -8.80
CA GLU A 41 -18.48 -12.72 -8.77
C GLU A 41 -19.64 -11.76 -9.07
N THR A 42 -19.55 -10.54 -8.62
CA THR A 42 -20.64 -9.56 -8.69
C THR A 42 -20.38 -8.42 -9.67
N GLY A 43 -19.10 -8.10 -9.95
CA GLY A 43 -18.69 -6.93 -10.73
C GLY A 43 -18.95 -5.60 -10.02
N HIS A 44 -19.33 -5.64 -8.77
CA HIS A 44 -19.53 -4.44 -7.94
C HIS A 44 -19.11 -4.73 -6.48
N PRO A 45 -18.77 -3.68 -5.68
CA PRO A 45 -18.40 -3.86 -4.30
C PRO A 45 -19.58 -4.39 -3.45
N PRO A 46 -19.29 -5.07 -2.34
CA PRO A 46 -20.33 -5.46 -1.38
C PRO A 46 -21.07 -4.25 -0.80
N MET A 47 -22.35 -4.41 -0.52
CA MET A 47 -23.20 -3.34 0.02
C MET A 47 -23.59 -3.57 1.49
N THR A 48 -22.99 -4.57 2.15
CA THR A 48 -23.26 -4.86 3.57
C THR A 48 -22.01 -4.76 4.42
N THR A 49 -22.15 -4.27 5.65
CA THR A 49 -21.05 -4.17 6.63
C THR A 49 -20.41 -5.52 6.92
N GLY A 50 -21.22 -6.59 6.98
CA GLY A 50 -20.71 -7.95 7.19
C GLY A 50 -19.72 -8.39 6.12
N ALA A 51 -20.07 -8.20 4.84
CA ALA A 51 -19.18 -8.57 3.73
C ALA A 51 -17.92 -7.69 3.70
N TRP A 52 -18.03 -6.40 4.04
CA TRP A 52 -16.85 -5.53 4.16
C TRP A 52 -15.95 -5.89 5.34
N ARG A 53 -16.49 -6.39 6.46
CA ARG A 53 -15.65 -6.94 7.54
C ARG A 53 -14.78 -8.10 7.04
N GLU A 54 -15.31 -8.97 6.18
CA GLU A 54 -14.53 -10.05 5.59
C GLU A 54 -13.44 -9.50 4.66
N VAL A 55 -13.77 -8.58 3.75
CA VAL A 55 -12.81 -7.94 2.84
C VAL A 55 -11.68 -7.27 3.61
N LEU A 56 -12.00 -6.39 4.55
CA LEU A 56 -11.02 -5.67 5.35
C LEU A 56 -10.23 -6.60 6.28
N GLY A 57 -10.88 -7.64 6.81
CA GLY A 57 -10.24 -8.65 7.64
C GLY A 57 -9.14 -9.41 6.91
N ARG A 58 -9.34 -9.71 5.62
CA ARG A 58 -8.34 -10.36 4.76
C ARG A 58 -7.11 -9.48 4.57
N TYR A 59 -7.27 -8.20 4.24
CA TYR A 59 -6.14 -7.25 4.16
C TYR A 59 -5.43 -7.08 5.51
N ARG A 60 -6.19 -6.98 6.60
CA ARG A 60 -5.65 -6.83 7.95
C ARG A 60 -4.78 -8.03 8.37
N ALA A 61 -5.11 -9.24 7.94
CA ALA A 61 -4.32 -10.43 8.22
C ALA A 61 -2.88 -10.33 7.68
N TYR A 62 -2.68 -9.59 6.58
CA TYR A 62 -1.37 -9.29 6.01
C TYR A 62 -0.66 -8.09 6.65
N GLY A 63 -1.27 -7.42 7.63
CA GLY A 63 -0.68 -6.28 8.33
C GLY A 63 -1.15 -4.90 7.86
N VAL A 64 -2.08 -4.82 6.89
CA VAL A 64 -2.64 -3.56 6.39
C VAL A 64 -3.37 -2.82 7.50
N ASN A 65 -3.15 -1.51 7.59
CA ASN A 65 -3.84 -0.61 8.52
C ASN A 65 -4.58 0.55 7.82
N CYS A 66 -4.39 0.70 6.52
CA CYS A 66 -5.06 1.71 5.70
C CYS A 66 -5.38 1.12 4.32
N LEU A 67 -6.61 1.29 3.84
CA LEU A 67 -7.02 0.89 2.50
C LEU A 67 -7.27 2.12 1.64
N ARG A 68 -6.54 2.24 0.53
CA ARG A 68 -6.75 3.22 -0.52
C ARG A 68 -7.72 2.65 -1.56
N PHE A 69 -8.70 3.42 -2.00
CA PHE A 69 -9.64 3.03 -3.05
C PHE A 69 -9.26 3.73 -4.35
N HIS A 70 -8.67 2.97 -5.26
CA HIS A 70 -8.09 3.46 -6.51
C HIS A 70 -9.16 4.00 -7.46
N SER A 71 -9.24 5.33 -7.57
CA SER A 71 -10.18 6.10 -8.41
C SER A 71 -11.66 5.84 -8.08
N TRP A 72 -12.01 5.58 -6.84
CA TRP A 72 -13.40 5.43 -6.41
C TRP A 72 -13.60 5.65 -4.91
N CYS A 73 -14.86 5.89 -4.52
CA CYS A 73 -15.27 5.96 -3.13
C CYS A 73 -16.16 4.76 -2.79
N PRO A 74 -15.84 3.98 -1.73
CA PRO A 74 -16.62 2.82 -1.37
C PRO A 74 -17.96 3.19 -0.72
N PRO A 75 -18.94 2.26 -0.64
CA PRO A 75 -20.21 2.50 0.02
C PRO A 75 -20.05 2.66 1.54
N GLU A 76 -21.05 3.25 2.20
CA GLU A 76 -21.13 3.44 3.67
C GLU A 76 -20.77 2.16 4.45
N ALA A 77 -21.18 1.00 3.95
CA ALA A 77 -20.90 -0.30 4.55
C ALA A 77 -19.38 -0.57 4.75
N ALA A 78 -18.54 -0.05 3.86
CA ALA A 78 -17.09 -0.15 3.99
C ALA A 78 -16.56 0.73 5.13
N PHE A 79 -17.06 1.97 5.24
CA PHE A 79 -16.69 2.87 6.32
C PHE A 79 -17.13 2.32 7.68
N ALA A 80 -18.38 1.83 7.78
CA ALA A 80 -18.88 1.22 9.00
C ALA A 80 -18.05 0.01 9.43
N ALA A 81 -17.68 -0.88 8.50
CA ALA A 81 -16.81 -2.02 8.79
C ALA A 81 -15.40 -1.58 9.20
N ALA A 82 -14.86 -0.54 8.56
CA ALA A 82 -13.55 0.00 8.88
C ALA A 82 -13.50 0.65 10.28
N ASP A 83 -14.56 1.36 10.66
CA ASP A 83 -14.71 1.91 12.02
C ASP A 83 -14.69 0.82 13.09
N GLU A 84 -15.42 -0.28 12.86
CA GLU A 84 -15.47 -1.43 13.76
C GLU A 84 -14.09 -2.13 13.89
N LEU A 85 -13.36 -2.25 12.77
CA LEU A 85 -12.07 -2.95 12.74
C LEU A 85 -10.88 -2.06 13.11
N GLY A 86 -11.06 -0.73 13.16
CA GLY A 86 -9.98 0.23 13.36
C GLY A 86 -9.03 0.29 12.16
N MET A 87 -9.52 0.06 10.95
CA MET A 87 -8.79 0.24 9.70
C MET A 87 -9.04 1.64 9.16
N LEU A 88 -8.00 2.31 8.67
CA LEU A 88 -8.14 3.64 8.07
C LEU A 88 -8.48 3.53 6.58
N LEU A 89 -9.17 4.53 6.05
CA LEU A 89 -9.59 4.57 4.65
C LEU A 89 -9.12 5.85 3.96
N GLN A 90 -8.72 5.69 2.71
CA GLN A 90 -8.38 6.75 1.76
C GLN A 90 -9.19 6.55 0.47
N PRO A 91 -10.41 7.05 0.37
CA PRO A 91 -11.12 7.12 -0.92
C PRO A 91 -10.45 8.12 -1.86
N GLU A 92 -10.71 7.95 -3.15
CA GLU A 92 -10.35 8.88 -4.21
C GLU A 92 -11.62 9.34 -4.92
N LEU A 93 -11.56 10.52 -5.56
CA LEU A 93 -12.57 10.88 -6.55
C LEU A 93 -12.46 9.94 -7.75
N SER A 94 -13.51 9.86 -8.53
CA SER A 94 -13.64 8.93 -9.67
C SER A 94 -12.83 9.39 -10.90
N ASP A 95 -11.59 9.86 -10.68
CA ASP A 95 -10.70 10.34 -11.73
C ASP A 95 -9.40 9.53 -11.83
N TRP A 96 -9.11 9.06 -13.04
CA TRP A 96 -7.82 8.51 -13.44
C TRP A 96 -7.47 9.07 -14.81
N ASN A 97 -6.84 10.23 -14.82
CA ASN A 97 -6.58 10.99 -16.04
C ASN A 97 -5.13 11.44 -16.11
N CYS A 98 -4.35 10.70 -16.91
CA CYS A 98 -2.91 10.92 -17.06
C CYS A 98 -2.56 12.00 -18.11
N THR A 99 -3.50 12.86 -18.54
CA THR A 99 -3.25 13.81 -19.64
C THR A 99 -3.78 15.23 -19.40
N ASN A 100 -5.04 15.39 -18.99
CA ASN A 100 -5.70 16.68 -18.90
C ASN A 100 -6.73 16.76 -17.75
N ALA A 101 -6.35 16.20 -16.61
CA ALA A 101 -7.18 16.17 -15.40
C ALA A 101 -7.66 17.58 -15.01
N LEU A 102 -8.96 17.72 -14.75
CA LEU A 102 -9.61 18.98 -14.33
C LEU A 102 -9.42 20.20 -15.27
N GLU A 103 -8.98 20.01 -16.51
CA GLU A 103 -8.74 21.15 -17.42
C GLU A 103 -10.01 21.83 -17.92
N THR A 104 -11.15 21.13 -17.90
CA THR A 104 -12.41 21.73 -18.34
C THR A 104 -13.23 22.22 -17.14
N PRO A 105 -14.02 23.33 -17.29
CA PRO A 105 -14.95 23.76 -16.26
C PRO A 105 -15.98 22.70 -15.89
N HIS A 106 -16.36 21.85 -16.85
CA HIS A 106 -17.33 20.78 -16.66
C HIS A 106 -16.78 19.67 -15.75
N SER A 107 -15.58 19.19 -16.02
CA SER A 107 -14.94 18.19 -15.16
C SER A 107 -14.67 18.73 -13.76
N ALA A 108 -14.22 19.98 -13.65
CA ALA A 108 -14.00 20.61 -12.36
C ALA A 108 -15.28 20.71 -11.53
N ALA A 109 -16.41 21.10 -12.14
CA ALA A 109 -17.71 21.17 -11.47
C ALA A 109 -18.21 19.78 -11.01
N TYR A 110 -18.01 18.76 -11.84
CA TYR A 110 -18.35 17.38 -11.48
C TYR A 110 -17.57 16.90 -10.25
N TYR A 111 -16.24 17.01 -10.27
CA TYR A 111 -15.41 16.55 -9.15
C TYR A 111 -15.57 17.41 -7.90
N GLU A 112 -15.91 18.69 -8.01
CA GLU A 112 -16.30 19.49 -6.85
C GLU A 112 -17.59 18.96 -6.22
N ALA A 113 -18.59 18.63 -7.02
CA ALA A 113 -19.84 18.05 -6.51
C ALA A 113 -19.62 16.69 -5.85
N GLU A 114 -18.82 15.82 -6.46
CA GLU A 114 -18.45 14.52 -5.89
C GLU A 114 -17.70 14.67 -4.56
N LEU A 115 -16.71 15.56 -4.48
CA LEU A 115 -15.97 15.88 -3.27
C LEU A 115 -16.91 16.30 -2.12
N ARG A 116 -17.80 17.25 -2.40
CA ARG A 116 -18.77 17.74 -1.42
C ARG A 116 -19.68 16.62 -0.93
N GLN A 117 -20.14 15.76 -1.84
CA GLN A 117 -21.01 14.64 -1.50
C GLN A 117 -20.30 13.60 -0.63
N ILE A 118 -19.05 13.23 -0.96
CA ILE A 118 -18.26 12.28 -0.16
C ILE A 118 -18.03 12.83 1.26
N LEU A 119 -17.60 14.10 1.36
CA LEU A 119 -17.35 14.72 2.66
C LEU A 119 -18.63 14.86 3.49
N PHE A 120 -19.76 15.15 2.86
CA PHE A 120 -21.05 15.24 3.54
C PHE A 120 -21.56 13.88 4.02
N CYS A 121 -21.54 12.87 3.15
CA CYS A 121 -22.10 11.55 3.47
C CYS A 121 -21.28 10.80 4.53
N TYR A 122 -19.95 10.95 4.50
CA TYR A 122 -19.05 10.12 5.32
C TYR A 122 -18.35 10.92 6.43
N ALA A 123 -18.85 12.10 6.77
CA ALA A 123 -18.28 12.98 7.79
C ALA A 123 -18.08 12.31 9.16
N ASN A 124 -19.02 11.46 9.56
CA ASN A 124 -19.05 10.84 10.90
C ASN A 124 -18.10 9.67 11.07
N HIS A 125 -17.52 9.13 9.98
CA HIS A 125 -16.67 7.96 10.03
C HIS A 125 -15.23 8.29 10.45
N PRO A 126 -14.76 7.85 11.64
CA PRO A 126 -13.40 8.10 12.09
C PRO A 126 -12.35 7.35 11.26
N SER A 127 -12.71 6.28 10.57
CA SER A 127 -11.85 5.55 9.64
C SER A 127 -11.46 6.36 8.41
N PHE A 128 -12.29 7.28 7.96
CA PHE A 128 -12.01 8.16 6.83
C PHE A 128 -10.99 9.25 7.23
N VAL A 129 -9.74 9.12 6.81
CA VAL A 129 -8.64 9.99 7.25
C VAL A 129 -7.96 10.77 6.14
N MET A 130 -7.94 10.26 4.93
CA MET A 130 -7.30 10.87 3.76
C MET A 130 -8.22 10.81 2.55
N LEU A 131 -8.04 11.78 1.62
CA LEU A 131 -8.67 11.76 0.30
C LEU A 131 -7.72 12.38 -0.73
N THR A 132 -7.63 11.76 -1.92
CA THR A 132 -6.97 12.33 -3.10
C THR A 132 -7.99 12.59 -4.20
N LEU A 133 -7.70 13.58 -5.08
CA LEU A 133 -8.62 13.95 -6.15
C LEU A 133 -8.67 12.92 -7.29
N GLY A 134 -7.86 11.86 -7.19
CA GLY A 134 -7.83 10.77 -8.14
C GLY A 134 -6.46 10.12 -8.23
N ASN A 135 -6.31 9.20 -9.21
CA ASN A 135 -5.09 8.44 -9.45
C ASN A 135 -4.32 8.99 -10.66
N GLU A 136 -3.00 9.15 -10.49
CA GLU A 136 -2.06 9.48 -11.57
C GLU A 136 -2.50 10.68 -12.43
N LEU A 137 -3.04 11.70 -11.77
CA LEU A 137 -3.55 12.87 -12.45
C LEU A 137 -2.41 13.69 -13.03
N CYS A 138 -2.40 13.84 -14.38
CA CYS A 138 -1.49 14.69 -15.11
C CYS A 138 -2.30 15.79 -15.79
N THR A 139 -1.80 17.03 -15.77
CA THR A 139 -2.54 18.18 -16.29
C THR A 139 -1.61 19.36 -16.56
N GLY A 140 -2.12 20.38 -17.23
CA GLY A 140 -1.47 21.67 -17.41
C GLY A 140 -1.72 22.63 -16.23
N GLU A 141 -1.36 23.90 -16.42
CA GLU A 141 -1.44 24.95 -15.40
C GLU A 141 -2.86 25.12 -14.84
N GLU A 142 -3.85 25.14 -15.72
CA GLU A 142 -5.25 25.35 -15.33
C GLU A 142 -5.80 24.18 -14.50
N GLY A 143 -5.48 22.94 -14.88
CA GLY A 143 -5.86 21.78 -14.07
C GLY A 143 -5.19 21.79 -12.70
N HIS A 144 -3.89 22.09 -12.61
CA HIS A 144 -3.19 22.25 -11.32
C HIS A 144 -3.81 23.34 -10.46
N ARG A 145 -4.20 24.48 -11.03
CA ARG A 145 -4.88 25.55 -10.31
C ARG A 145 -6.19 25.05 -9.69
N ARG A 146 -7.01 24.33 -10.46
CA ARG A 146 -8.29 23.77 -10.00
C ARG A 146 -8.10 22.65 -8.99
N MET A 147 -7.10 21.78 -9.16
CA MET A 147 -6.73 20.78 -8.14
C MET A 147 -6.41 21.45 -6.81
N ALA A 148 -5.60 22.51 -6.83
CA ALA A 148 -5.24 23.25 -5.63
C ALA A 148 -6.47 23.92 -4.98
N GLU A 149 -7.43 24.42 -5.76
CA GLU A 149 -8.69 24.97 -5.27
C GLU A 149 -9.56 23.90 -4.59
N LEU A 150 -9.68 22.70 -5.20
CA LEU A 150 -10.41 21.57 -4.60
C LEU A 150 -9.78 21.09 -3.30
N VAL A 151 -8.44 21.00 -3.21
CA VAL A 151 -7.75 20.64 -1.97
C VAL A 151 -8.02 21.67 -0.86
N ARG A 152 -7.98 22.97 -1.19
CA ARG A 152 -8.30 24.03 -0.21
C ARG A 152 -9.78 23.97 0.21
N LEU A 153 -10.68 23.73 -0.74
CA LEU A 153 -12.10 23.55 -0.47
C LEU A 153 -12.35 22.35 0.45
N ALA A 154 -11.74 21.21 0.17
CA ALA A 154 -11.86 20.02 1.01
C ALA A 154 -11.46 20.30 2.45
N ARG A 155 -10.33 21.00 2.65
CA ARG A 155 -9.82 21.39 3.98
C ARG A 155 -10.76 22.39 4.68
N GLN A 156 -11.42 23.28 3.93
CA GLN A 156 -12.42 24.20 4.49
C GLN A 156 -13.70 23.47 4.93
N LEU A 157 -14.13 22.47 4.16
CA LEU A 157 -15.33 21.69 4.45
C LEU A 157 -15.09 20.72 5.62
N ASP A 158 -13.93 20.09 5.69
CA ASP A 158 -13.57 19.19 6.79
C ASP A 158 -12.07 19.25 7.09
N PRO A 159 -11.65 20.02 8.10
CA PRO A 159 -10.25 20.15 8.50
C PRO A 159 -9.71 18.95 9.29
N THR A 160 -10.53 17.94 9.56
CA THR A 160 -10.17 16.80 10.40
C THR A 160 -9.48 15.68 9.64
N ARG A 161 -9.39 15.82 8.30
CA ARG A 161 -8.72 14.87 7.38
C ARG A 161 -7.54 15.50 6.69
N ARG A 162 -6.84 14.70 5.87
CA ARG A 162 -5.73 15.14 5.04
C ARG A 162 -6.07 14.94 3.57
N TYR A 163 -5.67 15.89 2.74
CA TYR A 163 -6.03 15.98 1.33
C TYR A 163 -4.81 16.17 0.46
N ALA A 164 -4.79 15.53 -0.70
CA ALA A 164 -3.76 15.73 -1.71
C ALA A 164 -4.35 15.78 -3.11
N GLY A 165 -3.65 16.46 -4.01
CA GLY A 165 -4.09 16.66 -5.39
C GLY A 165 -4.18 15.36 -6.20
N SER A 166 -3.33 14.38 -5.92
CA SER A 166 -3.35 13.10 -6.63
C SER A 166 -2.63 12.00 -5.86
N SER A 167 -2.95 10.76 -6.13
CA SER A 167 -2.08 9.62 -5.86
C SER A 167 -1.17 9.43 -7.07
N ASN A 168 0.16 9.57 -6.88
CA ASN A 168 1.18 9.55 -7.95
C ASN A 168 0.94 10.57 -9.06
N GLY A 169 0.46 11.74 -8.70
CA GLY A 169 0.27 12.82 -9.67
C GLY A 169 1.55 13.57 -9.96
N GLN A 170 1.52 14.31 -11.07
CA GLN A 170 2.46 15.39 -11.27
C GLN A 170 1.99 16.59 -10.42
N TYR A 171 2.71 16.87 -9.35
CA TYR A 171 2.42 18.00 -8.46
C TYR A 171 3.07 19.31 -8.97
N GLY A 172 2.94 19.57 -10.28
CA GLY A 172 3.61 20.68 -10.97
C GLY A 172 5.07 20.36 -11.29
N GLU A 173 5.76 21.33 -11.93
CA GLU A 173 7.15 21.17 -12.40
C GLU A 173 8.15 20.86 -11.29
N GLN A 174 7.85 21.27 -10.04
CA GLN A 174 8.73 21.09 -8.89
C GLN A 174 8.41 19.85 -8.03
N GLY A 175 7.46 19.03 -8.44
CA GLY A 175 7.09 17.78 -7.75
C GLY A 175 6.17 17.96 -6.53
N TYR A 176 5.95 19.17 -6.02
CA TYR A 176 5.04 19.47 -4.91
C TYR A 176 4.23 20.73 -5.21
N ASP A 177 2.91 20.67 -5.03
CA ASP A 177 1.97 21.74 -5.40
C ASP A 177 1.83 22.85 -4.33
N GLY A 178 2.49 22.73 -3.20
CA GLY A 178 2.43 23.71 -2.10
C GLY A 178 1.11 23.74 -1.32
N VAL A 179 0.14 22.88 -1.65
CA VAL A 179 -1.19 22.83 -1.02
C VAL A 179 -1.58 21.47 -0.47
N SER A 180 -1.08 20.37 -1.02
CA SER A 180 -1.35 19.02 -0.53
C SER A 180 -0.84 18.81 0.89
N ASP A 181 -1.61 18.10 1.72
CA ASP A 181 -1.26 17.80 3.11
C ASP A 181 -0.29 16.62 3.25
N PHE A 182 -0.11 15.84 2.19
CA PHE A 182 0.82 14.73 2.09
C PHE A 182 1.20 14.51 0.64
N TYR A 183 2.30 13.79 0.44
CA TYR A 183 2.79 13.41 -0.88
C TYR A 183 2.83 11.87 -0.99
N THR A 184 2.25 11.33 -2.05
CA THR A 184 2.33 9.89 -2.36
C THR A 184 2.66 9.70 -3.82
N ALA A 185 3.83 9.10 -4.09
CA ALA A 185 4.35 8.94 -5.43
C ALA A 185 5.34 7.77 -5.54
N ALA A 186 5.63 7.36 -6.79
CA ALA A 186 6.69 6.42 -7.11
C ALA A 186 8.09 7.06 -7.01
N ALA A 187 8.16 8.38 -7.21
CA ALA A 187 9.41 9.14 -7.16
C ALA A 187 9.15 10.59 -6.74
N TYR A 188 10.19 11.28 -6.28
CA TYR A 188 10.24 12.72 -6.12
C TYR A 188 11.42 13.27 -6.94
N GLY A 189 11.13 14.04 -7.98
CA GLY A 189 12.12 14.42 -8.97
C GLY A 189 12.78 13.19 -9.61
N ASP A 190 14.09 13.11 -9.53
CA ASP A 190 14.90 11.99 -10.01
C ASP A 190 15.14 10.87 -8.96
N ARG A 191 14.58 11.02 -7.78
CA ARG A 191 14.75 10.12 -6.64
C ARG A 191 13.56 9.20 -6.45
N MET A 192 13.83 7.89 -6.38
CA MET A 192 12.82 6.87 -6.19
C MET A 192 12.29 6.86 -4.75
N LEU A 193 10.99 6.62 -4.62
CA LEU A 193 10.27 6.37 -3.36
C LEU A 193 9.76 4.93 -3.27
N ARG A 194 10.13 4.07 -4.21
CA ARG A 194 9.90 2.64 -4.22
C ARG A 194 11.02 1.91 -4.98
N ALA A 195 11.12 0.59 -4.84
CA ALA A 195 12.22 -0.20 -5.39
C ALA A 195 12.16 -0.35 -6.91
N THR A 196 10.96 -0.31 -7.48
CA THR A 196 10.72 -0.47 -8.92
C THR A 196 9.80 0.61 -9.45
N SER A 197 10.01 1.02 -10.69
CA SER A 197 9.08 1.87 -11.44
C SER A 197 9.44 1.82 -12.92
N SER A 198 8.45 1.75 -13.80
CA SER A 198 8.65 1.93 -15.23
C SER A 198 8.45 3.40 -15.59
N PRO A 199 9.33 4.05 -16.38
CA PRO A 199 10.55 3.52 -16.97
C PRO A 199 11.77 3.51 -16.03
N MET A 200 11.64 4.01 -14.83
CA MET A 200 12.74 4.08 -13.87
C MET A 200 12.91 2.75 -13.15
N ILE A 201 14.12 2.26 -13.12
CA ILE A 201 14.46 1.00 -12.47
C ILE A 201 15.10 1.30 -11.12
N GLY A 202 14.47 0.87 -10.06
CA GLY A 202 14.94 1.03 -8.69
C GLY A 202 16.04 0.05 -8.29
N HIS A 203 16.38 0.03 -7.01
CA HIS A 203 17.55 -0.69 -6.51
C HIS A 203 17.48 -2.21 -6.69
N LEU A 204 16.31 -2.84 -6.66
CA LEU A 204 16.17 -4.30 -6.88
C LEU A 204 16.69 -4.78 -8.24
N ASN A 205 16.69 -3.90 -9.26
CA ASN A 205 17.14 -4.23 -10.60
C ASN A 205 18.55 -3.70 -10.93
N ARG A 206 19.12 -2.82 -10.09
CA ARG A 206 20.38 -2.12 -10.37
C ARG A 206 21.49 -2.46 -9.39
N CYS A 207 21.15 -2.75 -8.15
CA CYS A 207 22.11 -2.95 -7.10
C CYS A 207 22.35 -4.42 -6.82
N ARG A 208 23.55 -4.75 -6.33
CA ARG A 208 23.78 -6.05 -5.73
C ARG A 208 22.83 -6.20 -4.53
N PRO A 209 22.17 -7.36 -4.36
CA PRO A 209 21.28 -7.57 -3.22
C PRO A 209 21.98 -7.35 -1.87
N GLY A 210 21.36 -6.55 -1.03
CA GLY A 210 21.79 -6.19 0.32
C GLY A 210 20.63 -5.59 1.08
N THR A 211 20.80 -5.23 2.34
CA THR A 211 19.73 -4.70 3.18
C THR A 211 20.04 -3.31 3.75
N ARG A 212 20.80 -2.47 3.01
CA ARG A 212 21.13 -1.10 3.42
C ARG A 212 20.38 -0.03 2.62
N GLN A 213 19.65 -0.43 1.59
CA GLN A 213 18.89 0.50 0.74
C GLN A 213 17.81 1.23 1.54
N ASN A 214 17.59 2.50 1.21
CA ASN A 214 16.60 3.36 1.82
C ASN A 214 16.25 4.51 0.87
N TYR A 215 15.24 5.32 1.23
CA TYR A 215 14.73 6.44 0.42
C TYR A 215 14.97 7.80 1.07
N ARG A 216 15.96 7.95 1.94
CA ARG A 216 16.21 9.19 2.72
C ARG A 216 16.42 10.42 1.85
N GLU A 217 17.13 10.25 0.73
CA GLU A 217 17.41 11.38 -0.18
C GLU A 217 16.13 11.92 -0.82
N ALA A 218 15.21 11.05 -1.23
CA ALA A 218 13.92 11.44 -1.76
C ALA A 218 13.04 12.07 -0.67
N ALA A 219 12.92 11.44 0.48
CA ALA A 219 12.12 11.91 1.60
C ALA A 219 12.58 13.28 2.13
N ALA A 220 13.89 13.58 2.10
CA ALA A 220 14.43 14.87 2.54
C ALA A 220 14.03 16.04 1.63
N GLN A 221 13.66 15.79 0.37
CA GLN A 221 13.31 16.82 -0.61
C GLN A 221 11.85 17.27 -0.53
N THR A 222 10.99 16.57 0.20
CA THR A 222 9.53 16.84 0.24
C THR A 222 9.15 18.03 1.13
N GLY A 223 10.10 18.81 1.62
CA GLY A 223 9.84 20.07 2.33
C GLY A 223 9.13 19.90 3.70
N GLY A 224 9.21 18.71 4.32
CA GLY A 224 8.60 18.46 5.62
C GLY A 224 7.11 18.08 5.54
N VAL A 225 6.59 17.84 4.35
CA VAL A 225 5.26 17.24 4.14
C VAL A 225 5.36 15.72 4.30
N PRO A 226 4.40 15.05 4.96
CA PRO A 226 4.37 13.59 5.02
C PRO A 226 4.45 12.97 3.64
N VAL A 227 5.36 12.01 3.46
CA VAL A 227 5.54 11.26 2.21
C VAL A 227 5.45 9.78 2.47
N PHE A 228 4.82 9.06 1.54
CA PHE A 228 4.79 7.60 1.55
C PHE A 228 4.81 7.03 0.13
N GLY A 229 5.38 5.82 -0.01
CA GLY A 229 5.52 5.16 -1.30
C GLY A 229 4.18 4.85 -1.93
N PHE A 230 4.09 5.05 -3.25
CA PHE A 230 2.88 4.81 -4.05
C PHE A 230 2.97 3.49 -4.79
N GLU A 231 1.93 2.67 -4.69
CA GLU A 231 1.79 1.40 -5.40
C GLU A 231 3.06 0.54 -5.36
N VAL A 232 3.58 0.42 -4.14
CA VAL A 232 4.80 -0.30 -3.84
C VAL A 232 4.61 -1.78 -4.13
N GLY A 233 5.63 -2.42 -4.71
CA GLY A 233 5.61 -3.83 -5.02
C GLY A 233 5.35 -4.13 -6.49
N GLN A 234 4.23 -4.75 -6.80
CA GLN A 234 3.85 -5.23 -8.14
C GLN A 234 4.79 -6.35 -8.65
N TYR A 235 5.13 -7.29 -7.76
CA TYR A 235 5.95 -8.44 -8.10
C TYR A 235 5.07 -9.62 -8.50
N GLU A 236 5.05 -9.95 -9.79
CA GLU A 236 4.19 -10.99 -10.33
C GLU A 236 4.61 -12.41 -9.91
N SER A 237 3.63 -13.26 -9.67
CA SER A 237 3.79 -14.70 -9.53
C SER A 237 3.01 -15.44 -10.62
N TRP A 238 3.45 -16.65 -10.97
CA TRP A 238 2.68 -17.47 -11.88
C TRP A 238 1.31 -17.79 -11.28
N PRO A 239 0.22 -17.78 -12.10
CA PRO A 239 -1.11 -18.06 -11.60
C PRO A 239 -1.29 -19.52 -11.22
N ASP A 240 -2.05 -19.74 -10.16
CA ASP A 240 -2.61 -21.06 -9.90
C ASP A 240 -3.85 -21.27 -10.79
N PHE A 241 -3.81 -22.28 -11.66
CA PHE A 241 -4.90 -22.53 -12.59
C PHE A 241 -6.16 -23.09 -11.95
N ASP A 242 -6.08 -23.62 -10.73
CA ASP A 242 -7.25 -24.11 -10.00
C ASP A 242 -8.20 -22.96 -9.62
N GLN A 243 -7.71 -21.72 -9.61
CA GLN A 243 -8.57 -20.55 -9.42
C GLN A 243 -9.56 -20.30 -10.58
N ILE A 244 -9.31 -20.84 -11.79
CA ILE A 244 -10.19 -20.65 -12.97
C ILE A 244 -11.61 -21.11 -12.67
N ASP A 245 -11.77 -22.23 -11.99
CA ASP A 245 -13.10 -22.81 -11.66
C ASP A 245 -13.85 -22.04 -10.56
N ARG A 246 -13.19 -21.07 -9.94
CA ARG A 246 -13.79 -20.20 -8.93
C ARG A 246 -14.49 -18.97 -9.53
N PHE A 247 -14.19 -18.63 -10.78
CA PHE A 247 -14.87 -17.56 -11.50
C PHE A 247 -16.25 -18.04 -11.96
N ARG A 248 -17.25 -17.91 -11.09
CA ARG A 248 -18.63 -18.37 -11.34
C ARG A 248 -19.61 -17.21 -11.51
N GLY A 249 -19.13 -15.96 -11.36
CA GLY A 249 -19.91 -14.75 -11.49
C GLY A 249 -19.81 -14.14 -12.89
N ILE A 250 -19.76 -12.81 -12.93
CA ILE A 250 -19.77 -12.07 -14.20
C ILE A 250 -18.39 -11.90 -14.85
N THR A 251 -17.32 -12.07 -14.09
CA THR A 251 -15.96 -11.99 -14.64
C THR A 251 -15.57 -13.32 -15.27
N ILE A 252 -15.09 -13.27 -16.52
CA ILE A 252 -14.58 -14.43 -17.25
C ILE A 252 -13.06 -14.43 -17.21
N PRO A 253 -12.38 -15.48 -16.68
CA PRO A 253 -10.93 -15.54 -16.53
C PRO A 253 -10.21 -15.94 -17.84
N GLU A 254 -10.47 -15.25 -18.95
CA GLU A 254 -9.92 -15.64 -20.26
C GLU A 254 -8.38 -15.45 -20.33
N ASN A 255 -7.84 -14.49 -19.60
CA ASN A 255 -6.40 -14.33 -19.42
C ASN A 255 -5.76 -15.58 -18.80
N LEU A 256 -6.33 -16.12 -17.73
CA LEU A 256 -5.83 -17.34 -17.07
C LEU A 256 -5.97 -18.57 -17.98
N ARG A 257 -7.07 -18.67 -18.70
CA ARG A 257 -7.28 -19.74 -19.72
C ARG A 257 -6.27 -19.65 -20.84
N ALA A 258 -5.94 -18.45 -21.31
CA ALA A 258 -4.93 -18.24 -22.35
C ALA A 258 -3.53 -18.64 -21.85
N ILE A 259 -3.15 -18.26 -20.64
CA ILE A 259 -1.88 -18.65 -20.04
C ILE A 259 -1.80 -20.19 -19.89
N ARG A 260 -2.87 -20.83 -19.42
CA ARG A 260 -2.93 -22.29 -19.28
C ARG A 260 -2.75 -22.99 -20.61
N ARG A 261 -3.50 -22.59 -21.64
CA ARG A 261 -3.33 -23.13 -23.01
C ARG A 261 -1.88 -22.96 -23.52
N ARG A 262 -1.27 -21.83 -23.25
CA ARG A 262 0.13 -21.59 -23.64
C ARG A 262 1.11 -22.50 -22.88
N ALA A 263 0.90 -22.68 -21.60
CA ALA A 263 1.71 -23.58 -20.79
C ALA A 263 1.63 -25.04 -21.28
N GLU A 264 0.43 -25.51 -21.64
CA GLU A 264 0.20 -26.82 -22.22
C GLU A 264 0.91 -26.98 -23.58
N GLN A 265 0.81 -25.99 -24.46
CA GLN A 265 1.46 -25.99 -25.79
C GLN A 265 2.98 -25.99 -25.74
N THR A 266 3.56 -25.35 -24.74
CA THR A 266 5.03 -25.23 -24.58
C THR A 266 5.64 -26.32 -23.70
N GLY A 267 4.83 -27.17 -23.11
CA GLY A 267 5.26 -28.19 -22.15
C GLY A 267 5.54 -27.63 -20.73
N ALA A 268 5.37 -26.34 -20.50
CA ALA A 268 5.57 -25.72 -19.19
C ALA A 268 4.59 -26.22 -18.11
N ALA A 269 3.44 -26.78 -18.54
CA ALA A 269 2.46 -27.34 -17.61
C ALA A 269 3.04 -28.45 -16.72
N ALA A 270 4.08 -29.19 -17.18
CA ALA A 270 4.71 -30.26 -16.43
C ALA A 270 5.39 -29.81 -15.12
N TYR A 271 5.81 -28.54 -15.03
CA TYR A 271 6.47 -27.97 -13.84
C TYR A 271 5.79 -26.71 -13.33
N TRP A 272 4.52 -26.50 -13.73
CA TRP A 272 3.80 -25.26 -13.44
C TRP A 272 3.69 -24.97 -11.94
N GLN A 273 3.33 -25.95 -11.12
CA GLN A 273 3.20 -25.76 -9.67
C GLN A 273 4.54 -25.37 -9.00
N ALA A 274 5.64 -25.95 -9.45
CA ALA A 274 6.96 -25.54 -8.99
C ALA A 274 7.26 -24.08 -9.39
N GLY A 275 6.82 -23.66 -10.59
CA GLY A 275 6.91 -22.28 -11.06
C GLY A 275 6.07 -21.30 -10.21
N VAL A 276 4.85 -21.68 -9.84
CA VAL A 276 3.99 -20.90 -8.92
C VAL A 276 4.69 -20.66 -7.59
N GLN A 277 5.20 -21.74 -6.98
CA GLN A 277 5.92 -21.66 -5.69
C GLN A 277 7.20 -20.81 -5.80
N ALA A 278 8.00 -21.01 -6.83
CA ALA A 278 9.28 -20.32 -6.99
C ALA A 278 9.09 -18.81 -7.29
N SER A 279 8.17 -18.46 -8.20
CA SER A 279 7.90 -17.06 -8.53
C SER A 279 7.25 -16.32 -7.36
N GLY A 280 6.35 -16.97 -6.63
CA GLY A 280 5.72 -16.38 -5.46
C GLY A 280 6.69 -16.18 -4.29
N GLU A 281 7.62 -17.12 -4.07
CA GLU A 281 8.67 -16.97 -3.05
C GLU A 281 9.62 -15.81 -3.41
N LEU A 282 9.95 -15.65 -4.70
CA LEU A 282 10.73 -14.50 -5.15
C LEU A 282 9.97 -13.20 -4.94
N ALA A 283 8.69 -13.14 -5.30
CA ALA A 283 7.84 -11.98 -5.08
C ALA A 283 7.79 -11.59 -3.60
N LEU A 284 7.58 -12.54 -2.69
CA LEU A 284 7.57 -12.29 -1.25
C LEU A 284 8.89 -11.68 -0.75
N ARG A 285 10.03 -12.15 -1.26
CA ARG A 285 11.36 -11.61 -0.90
C ARG A 285 11.56 -10.19 -1.43
N CYS A 286 11.07 -9.90 -2.64
CA CYS A 286 11.11 -8.56 -3.21
C CYS A 286 10.22 -7.60 -2.40
N TYR A 287 9.00 -8.00 -2.05
CA TYR A 287 8.12 -7.24 -1.15
C TYR A 287 8.79 -6.93 0.19
N ARG A 288 9.42 -7.94 0.79
CA ARG A 288 10.13 -7.76 2.05
C ARG A 288 11.24 -6.72 1.93
N GLU A 289 12.11 -6.82 0.92
CA GLU A 289 13.22 -5.89 0.75
C GLU A 289 12.71 -4.44 0.56
N GLU A 290 11.65 -4.26 -0.20
CA GLU A 290 11.08 -2.95 -0.47
C GLU A 290 10.42 -2.35 0.77
N VAL A 291 9.61 -3.12 1.50
CA VAL A 291 9.02 -2.70 2.77
C VAL A 291 10.10 -2.38 3.82
N GLU A 292 11.12 -3.22 3.92
CA GLU A 292 12.23 -2.97 4.85
C GLU A 292 13.04 -1.72 4.45
N ALA A 293 13.17 -1.40 3.15
CA ALA A 293 13.80 -0.14 2.71
C ALA A 293 13.02 1.10 3.18
N GLU A 294 11.69 1.04 3.15
CA GLU A 294 10.82 2.05 3.76
C GLU A 294 11.07 2.19 5.27
N LEU A 295 11.08 1.06 5.97
CA LEU A 295 11.32 1.03 7.42
C LEU A 295 12.73 1.53 7.80
N ARG A 296 13.71 1.42 6.89
CA ARG A 296 15.05 2.01 7.02
C ARG A 296 15.10 3.52 6.73
N THR A 297 13.94 4.13 6.39
CA THR A 297 13.80 5.54 6.03
C THR A 297 12.95 6.29 7.06
N PRO A 298 13.51 6.75 8.20
CA PRO A 298 12.72 7.37 9.28
C PRO A 298 11.93 8.62 8.89
N GLY A 299 12.27 9.24 7.75
CA GLY A 299 11.59 10.43 7.22
C GLY A 299 10.32 10.11 6.43
N MET A 300 10.05 8.85 6.11
CA MET A 300 8.83 8.44 5.41
C MET A 300 7.70 8.10 6.39
N SER A 301 6.49 8.32 5.92
CA SER A 301 5.25 8.03 6.67
C SER A 301 4.68 6.64 6.35
N GLY A 302 5.39 5.83 5.57
CA GLY A 302 5.00 4.48 5.18
C GLY A 302 4.84 4.29 3.68
N LEU A 303 3.98 3.37 3.30
CA LEU A 303 3.76 2.99 1.90
C LEU A 303 2.32 2.53 1.66
N SER A 304 1.87 2.62 0.41
CA SER A 304 0.67 1.97 -0.10
C SER A 304 1.09 0.93 -1.13
N LEU A 305 0.79 -0.33 -0.85
CA LEU A 305 1.06 -1.43 -1.77
C LEU A 305 0.05 -1.40 -2.95
N LEU A 306 0.45 -1.95 -4.07
CA LEU A 306 -0.43 -2.56 -5.05
C LEU A 306 0.08 -3.98 -5.23
N GLY A 307 -0.43 -4.92 -4.42
CA GLY A 307 0.23 -6.18 -4.38
C GLY A 307 -0.34 -7.27 -3.49
N LEU A 308 -1.41 -7.05 -2.74
CA LEU A 308 -2.00 -8.12 -1.95
C LEU A 308 -3.13 -8.85 -2.67
N GLN A 309 -3.82 -8.21 -3.59
CA GLN A 309 -4.87 -8.83 -4.42
C GLN A 309 -4.44 -8.83 -5.89
N ASP A 310 -4.61 -9.96 -6.59
CA ASP A 310 -4.46 -9.99 -8.04
C ASP A 310 -5.42 -9.02 -8.71
N PHE A 311 -4.89 -8.23 -9.63
CA PHE A 311 -5.65 -7.24 -10.38
C PHE A 311 -5.75 -7.62 -11.87
N PRO A 312 -6.83 -8.35 -12.27
CA PRO A 312 -7.00 -8.79 -13.64
C PRO A 312 -7.45 -7.67 -14.60
N GLY A 313 -7.80 -6.48 -14.09
CA GLY A 313 -8.37 -5.40 -14.90
C GLY A 313 -7.37 -4.69 -15.81
N GLN A 314 -6.09 -4.69 -15.47
CA GLN A 314 -5.02 -4.07 -16.26
C GLN A 314 -4.13 -5.14 -16.89
N GLY A 315 -4.71 -5.89 -17.82
CA GLY A 315 -4.03 -7.04 -18.42
C GLY A 315 -3.98 -8.21 -17.46
N THR A 316 -2.80 -8.59 -16.98
CA THR A 316 -2.64 -9.74 -16.09
C THR A 316 -1.69 -9.37 -14.95
N ALA A 317 -2.08 -8.43 -14.12
CA ALA A 317 -1.32 -8.06 -12.93
C ALA A 317 -1.56 -9.09 -11.82
N LEU A 318 -0.83 -10.21 -11.88
CA LEU A 318 -0.89 -11.32 -10.92
C LEU A 318 0.08 -11.10 -9.76
N VAL A 319 0.03 -9.93 -9.17
CA VAL A 319 0.96 -9.43 -8.15
C VAL A 319 0.57 -9.84 -6.74
N GLY A 320 -0.65 -10.38 -6.55
CA GLY A 320 -1.23 -10.63 -5.25
C GLY A 320 -0.60 -11.80 -4.49
N MET A 321 -0.50 -11.65 -3.16
CA MET A 321 -0.43 -12.78 -2.25
C MET A 321 -1.80 -13.50 -2.18
N MET A 322 -2.86 -12.78 -2.48
CA MET A 322 -4.22 -13.27 -2.67
C MET A 322 -4.61 -13.26 -4.15
N ASP A 323 -5.45 -14.17 -4.54
CA ASP A 323 -6.10 -14.16 -5.87
C ASP A 323 -7.13 -13.02 -6.00
N ALA A 324 -7.77 -12.93 -7.17
CA ALA A 324 -8.79 -11.92 -7.44
C ALA A 324 -10.02 -11.98 -6.50
N HIS A 325 -10.25 -13.12 -5.85
CA HIS A 325 -11.33 -13.33 -4.87
C HIS A 325 -10.90 -13.02 -3.42
N LEU A 326 -9.74 -12.39 -3.21
CA LEU A 326 -9.17 -12.11 -1.89
C LEU A 326 -8.91 -13.38 -1.07
N THR A 327 -8.60 -14.50 -1.72
CA THR A 327 -8.20 -15.74 -1.05
C THR A 327 -6.69 -15.89 -1.14
N PRO A 328 -5.98 -16.19 -0.05
CA PRO A 328 -4.55 -16.50 -0.12
C PRO A 328 -4.28 -17.57 -1.19
N LYS A 329 -3.28 -17.35 -2.04
CA LYS A 329 -2.86 -18.34 -3.02
C LYS A 329 -2.43 -19.62 -2.29
N PRO A 330 -2.69 -20.84 -2.85
CA PRO A 330 -2.50 -22.10 -2.14
C PRO A 330 -1.03 -22.53 -2.07
N ALA A 331 -0.16 -21.65 -1.60
CA ALA A 331 1.27 -21.89 -1.49
C ALA A 331 1.85 -21.22 -0.25
N ASP A 332 2.95 -21.72 0.28
CA ASP A 332 3.53 -21.24 1.55
C ASP A 332 3.92 -19.76 1.51
N PHE A 333 4.38 -19.27 0.37
CA PHE A 333 4.73 -17.85 0.21
C PHE A 333 3.57 -16.89 0.49
N ALA A 334 2.33 -17.32 0.22
CA ALA A 334 1.14 -16.50 0.30
C ALA A 334 0.49 -16.46 1.70
N ARG A 335 1.06 -17.16 2.67
CA ARG A 335 0.53 -17.16 4.04
C ARG A 335 0.62 -15.77 4.68
N PRO A 336 -0.50 -15.27 5.25
CA PRO A 336 -0.55 -13.93 5.86
C PRO A 336 0.56 -13.70 6.89
N GLU A 337 0.89 -14.69 7.70
CA GLU A 337 1.89 -14.56 8.76
C GLU A 337 3.30 -14.31 8.23
N ARG A 338 3.63 -14.85 7.04
CA ARG A 338 4.93 -14.62 6.40
C ARG A 338 5.08 -13.18 5.93
N PHE A 339 4.03 -12.61 5.35
CA PHE A 339 4.00 -11.22 4.91
C PHE A 339 3.95 -10.27 6.12
N ALA A 340 3.07 -10.53 7.08
CA ALA A 340 2.93 -9.72 8.29
C ALA A 340 4.21 -9.68 9.13
N ALA A 341 5.12 -10.64 9.00
CA ALA A 341 6.40 -10.65 9.71
C ALA A 341 7.27 -9.41 9.43
N PHE A 342 7.18 -8.85 8.23
CA PHE A 342 7.88 -7.61 7.85
C PHE A 342 6.93 -6.42 7.63
N PHE A 343 5.62 -6.63 7.62
CA PHE A 343 4.60 -5.60 7.44
C PHE A 343 3.77 -5.41 8.72
N ALA A 344 4.48 -5.16 9.81
CA ALA A 344 3.95 -5.08 11.17
C ALA A 344 4.26 -3.73 11.83
N PRO A 345 3.59 -3.39 12.96
CA PRO A 345 3.90 -2.19 13.72
C PRO A 345 5.32 -2.17 14.31
N VAL A 346 5.89 -3.34 14.54
CA VAL A 346 7.26 -3.50 15.06
C VAL A 346 7.99 -4.50 14.18
N VAL A 347 9.11 -4.07 13.60
CA VAL A 347 9.93 -4.92 12.72
C VAL A 347 11.39 -4.81 13.14
N LEU A 348 12.04 -5.96 13.30
CA LEU A 348 13.48 -6.05 13.50
C LEU A 348 14.17 -6.09 12.14
N LEU A 349 15.17 -5.23 11.95
CA LEU A 349 15.91 -5.08 10.70
C LEU A 349 17.36 -5.47 10.91
N ALA A 350 17.87 -6.40 10.07
CA ALA A 350 19.28 -6.70 9.98
C ALA A 350 19.84 -6.01 8.73
N CYS A 351 20.74 -5.03 8.91
CA CYS A 351 21.32 -4.24 7.84
C CYS A 351 22.73 -4.73 7.51
N PHE A 352 22.89 -5.32 6.34
CA PHE A 352 24.16 -5.86 5.84
C PHE A 352 24.34 -5.57 4.35
N ASP A 353 25.58 -5.65 3.85
CA ASP A 353 25.94 -5.16 2.51
C ASP A 353 25.55 -6.12 1.38
N ARG A 354 25.55 -7.43 1.65
CA ARG A 354 25.34 -8.47 0.63
C ARG A 354 24.85 -9.78 1.24
N TYR A 355 24.15 -10.57 0.44
CA TYR A 355 23.65 -11.90 0.86
C TYR A 355 24.65 -13.04 0.60
N THR A 356 25.70 -12.81 -0.19
CA THR A 356 26.65 -13.84 -0.61
C THR A 356 28.04 -13.55 -0.06
N TYR A 357 28.63 -14.50 0.61
CA TYR A 357 29.98 -14.44 1.21
C TYR A 357 30.81 -15.64 0.79
N GLU A 358 32.10 -15.45 0.67
CA GLU A 358 33.04 -16.55 0.49
C GLU A 358 33.46 -17.15 1.84
N ALA A 359 33.93 -18.39 1.82
CA ALA A 359 34.42 -19.03 3.04
C ALA A 359 35.58 -18.22 3.63
N GLY A 360 35.53 -17.93 4.92
CA GLY A 360 36.53 -17.13 5.62
C GLY A 360 36.26 -15.61 5.65
N GLU A 361 35.29 -15.13 4.93
CA GLU A 361 34.88 -13.73 5.05
C GLU A 361 34.04 -13.45 6.33
N TRP A 362 34.17 -12.24 6.86
CA TRP A 362 33.40 -11.81 8.00
C TRP A 362 31.99 -11.33 7.55
N PHE A 363 30.96 -11.84 8.21
CA PHE A 363 29.61 -11.29 8.12
C PHE A 363 29.40 -10.25 9.22
N THR A 364 29.01 -9.03 8.84
CA THR A 364 28.66 -7.96 9.76
C THR A 364 27.26 -7.42 9.45
N ALA A 365 26.43 -7.27 10.47
CA ALA A 365 25.11 -6.68 10.35
C ALA A 365 24.86 -5.67 11.47
N ASP A 366 24.29 -4.51 11.11
CA ASP A 366 23.71 -3.59 12.09
C ASP A 366 22.28 -4.03 12.38
N LEU A 367 21.92 -4.19 13.63
CA LEU A 367 20.55 -4.51 14.03
C LEU A 367 19.80 -3.21 14.36
N ARG A 368 18.63 -3.07 13.78
CA ARG A 368 17.74 -1.91 13.97
C ARG A 368 16.34 -2.37 14.30
N VAL A 369 15.56 -1.48 14.89
CA VAL A 369 14.15 -1.69 15.19
C VAL A 369 13.35 -0.55 14.63
N ALA A 370 12.37 -0.86 13.81
CA ALA A 370 11.30 0.05 13.44
C ALA A 370 10.14 -0.20 14.41
N ASN A 371 9.90 0.74 15.34
CA ASN A 371 8.82 0.63 16.32
C ASN A 371 7.79 1.74 16.11
N TYR A 372 6.69 1.39 15.47
CA TYR A 372 5.49 2.21 15.30
C TYR A 372 4.31 1.62 16.12
N GLY A 373 4.62 0.73 17.04
CA GLY A 373 3.65 0.13 17.98
C GLY A 373 3.23 1.11 19.07
N ARG A 374 2.25 0.67 19.87
CA ARG A 374 1.73 1.49 20.98
C ARG A 374 2.61 1.46 22.22
N GLN A 375 3.46 0.46 22.34
CA GLN A 375 4.29 0.21 23.52
C GLN A 375 5.74 0.51 23.23
N THR A 376 6.44 1.08 24.20
CA THR A 376 7.89 1.11 24.23
C THR A 376 8.39 -0.32 24.41
N LEU A 377 9.34 -0.70 23.61
CA LEU A 377 9.96 -2.02 23.72
C LEU A 377 10.99 -2.01 24.85
N ALA A 378 11.07 -3.09 25.58
CA ALA A 378 12.07 -3.32 26.61
C ALA A 378 12.54 -4.77 26.56
N GLY A 379 13.80 -4.99 26.88
CA GLY A 379 14.41 -6.33 26.93
C GLY A 379 15.52 -6.53 25.93
N PRO A 380 16.24 -7.63 26.03
CA PRO A 380 17.37 -7.92 25.15
C PRO A 380 16.93 -8.30 23.74
N LEU A 381 17.74 -7.95 22.77
CA LEU A 381 17.61 -8.39 21.37
C LEU A 381 18.38 -9.71 21.21
N CYS A 382 17.67 -10.77 20.93
CA CYS A 382 18.28 -12.07 20.69
C CYS A 382 18.52 -12.28 19.19
N TRP A 383 19.70 -12.77 18.82
CA TRP A 383 20.05 -13.13 17.46
C TRP A 383 20.51 -14.59 17.37
N ARG A 384 20.31 -15.18 16.21
CA ARG A 384 20.74 -16.54 15.89
C ARG A 384 21.11 -16.65 14.41
N ILE A 385 22.25 -17.28 14.14
CA ILE A 385 22.67 -17.70 12.80
C ILE A 385 22.57 -19.21 12.76
N ALA A 386 21.91 -19.76 11.75
CA ALA A 386 21.70 -21.18 11.60
C ALA A 386 21.80 -21.62 10.14
N GLU A 387 22.27 -22.84 9.92
CA GLU A 387 22.24 -23.57 8.65
C GLU A 387 21.25 -24.73 8.80
N GLY A 388 20.08 -24.59 8.17
CA GLY A 388 18.99 -25.52 8.39
C GLY A 388 18.57 -25.58 9.87
N ARG A 389 18.79 -26.74 10.51
CA ARG A 389 18.53 -26.94 11.94
C ARG A 389 19.74 -26.72 12.85
N THR A 390 20.94 -26.56 12.27
CA THR A 390 22.17 -26.38 13.01
C THR A 390 22.39 -24.92 13.36
N ILE A 391 22.55 -24.62 14.64
CA ILE A 391 22.88 -23.29 15.13
C ILE A 391 24.40 -23.09 14.98
N LEU A 392 24.81 -22.13 14.16
CA LEU A 392 26.18 -21.71 13.95
C LEU A 392 26.66 -20.68 14.97
N GLY A 393 25.73 -19.84 15.43
CA GLY A 393 25.99 -18.83 16.44
C GLY A 393 24.68 -18.22 16.96
N GLN A 394 24.70 -17.79 18.19
CA GLN A 394 23.59 -17.08 18.82
C GLN A 394 24.10 -16.18 19.94
N GLY A 395 23.32 -15.17 20.28
CA GLY A 395 23.69 -14.27 21.37
C GLY A 395 22.56 -13.27 21.68
N THR A 396 22.87 -12.40 22.60
CA THR A 396 21.98 -11.39 23.10
C THR A 396 22.69 -10.05 23.06
N LEU A 397 21.99 -9.01 22.67
CA LEU A 397 22.44 -7.62 22.71
C LEU A 397 21.53 -6.85 23.66
N ASP A 398 22.13 -5.99 24.46
CA ASP A 398 21.34 -5.07 25.27
C ASP A 398 20.65 -4.06 24.36
N ALA A 399 19.35 -3.98 24.51
CA ALA A 399 18.58 -2.98 23.78
C ALA A 399 18.79 -1.59 24.39
N PRO A 400 18.90 -0.54 23.57
CA PRO A 400 18.87 0.83 24.08
C PRO A 400 17.60 1.06 24.91
N ALA A 401 17.72 1.80 26.01
CA ALA A 401 16.55 2.12 26.83
C ALA A 401 15.57 3.00 26.02
N GLY A 402 14.30 2.62 25.95
CA GLY A 402 13.23 3.46 25.39
C GLY A 402 13.05 3.41 23.85
N TRP A 403 13.35 2.32 23.19
CA TRP A 403 13.18 2.08 21.74
C TRP A 403 11.85 1.43 21.32
#